data_6953007f1c794efdccb833fcee621ee0
#
_entry.id   6953007f1c794efdccb833fcee621ee0
#
_cell.length_a   1.000
_cell.length_b   1.000
_cell.length_c   1.000
_cell.angle_alpha   90.00
_cell.angle_beta   90.00
_cell.angle_gamma   90.00
#
_symmetry.space_group_name_H-M   'P 1'
#
loop_
_entity.id
_entity.type
_entity.pdbx_description
1 polymer ?
#
loop_
_entity_poly.entity_id
_entity_poly.type
_entity_poly.pdbx_seq_one_letter_code
_entity_poly.pdbx_strand_id
1 'polypeptide(L)'
;MGVREGVEEDANKRNKNDFVLWFTKSKFEDQALKWDSPWGVGYPGWHIECSCISMKYLGEHLDIHCGGIDNAFPHHTNEIAQSEAYLGHPWCKYWVHIHHLNTNSGKMSKSKGEFLTVSLLEEKGYDPLVYRFFCLQSTTARAGVLLGEPGQRQGRL
;
A
#
# COMPACT_ATOMS: atom_id res chain seq x y z
N MET A 1 16.26 -11.78 5.44
CA MET A 1 14.91 -11.19 5.55
C MET A 1 14.60 -10.98 7.02
N GLY A 2 14.30 -9.75 7.44
CA GLY A 2 13.97 -9.44 8.83
C GLY A 2 12.61 -10.00 9.23
N VAL A 3 12.50 -10.56 10.42
CA VAL A 3 11.21 -10.90 11.03
C VAL A 3 10.58 -9.59 11.51
N ARG A 4 9.31 -9.39 11.24
CA ARG A 4 8.56 -8.22 11.70
C ARG A 4 8.55 -8.19 13.23
N GLU A 5 8.99 -7.09 13.86
CA GLU A 5 8.79 -6.88 15.30
C GLU A 5 7.29 -6.94 15.61
N GLY A 6 6.91 -7.70 16.65
CA GLY A 6 5.53 -7.83 17.11
C GLY A 6 4.70 -8.94 16.42
N VAL A 7 5.32 -9.83 15.67
CA VAL A 7 4.64 -11.05 15.20
C VAL A 7 4.57 -12.04 16.36
N GLU A 8 3.35 -12.32 16.83
CA GLU A 8 3.12 -13.38 17.82
C GLU A 8 3.58 -14.72 17.25
N GLU A 9 4.29 -15.48 18.06
CA GLU A 9 4.64 -16.86 17.71
C GLU A 9 3.35 -17.69 17.65
N ASP A 10 3.05 -18.21 16.47
CA ASP A 10 1.92 -19.12 16.25
C ASP A 10 2.46 -20.52 16.04
N ALA A 11 2.07 -21.45 16.91
CA ALA A 11 2.49 -22.85 16.86
C ALA A 11 2.06 -23.58 15.56
N ASN A 12 1.10 -23.00 14.81
CA ASN A 12 0.65 -23.55 13.53
C ASN A 12 1.56 -23.16 12.36
N LYS A 13 2.45 -22.19 12.52
CA LYS A 13 3.42 -21.80 11.50
C LYS A 13 4.57 -22.81 11.42
N ARG A 14 4.92 -23.23 10.22
CA ARG A 14 6.13 -24.03 9.97
C ARG A 14 7.38 -23.16 9.95
N ASN A 15 7.25 -21.93 9.43
CA ASN A 15 8.31 -20.92 9.38
C ASN A 15 7.84 -19.62 10.00
N LYS A 16 8.76 -18.87 10.59
CA LYS A 16 8.47 -17.54 11.19
C LYS A 16 7.86 -16.55 10.18
N ASN A 17 8.20 -16.69 8.92
CA ASN A 17 7.73 -15.82 7.84
C ASN A 17 6.41 -16.27 7.20
N ASP A 18 5.84 -17.40 7.63
CA ASP A 18 4.55 -17.84 7.11
C ASP A 18 3.46 -16.81 7.45
N PHE A 19 2.58 -16.57 6.52
CA PHE A 19 1.47 -15.63 6.65
C PHE A 19 0.14 -16.27 6.21
N VAL A 20 -0.96 -15.67 6.67
CA VAL A 20 -2.29 -16.24 6.46
C VAL A 20 -2.78 -15.89 5.06
N LEU A 21 -3.20 -16.89 4.30
CA LEU A 21 -3.85 -16.73 3.00
C LEU A 21 -5.37 -16.66 3.11
N TRP A 22 -5.95 -17.36 4.09
CA TRP A 22 -7.39 -17.43 4.31
C TRP A 22 -7.72 -17.28 5.78
N PHE A 23 -8.60 -16.35 6.12
CA PHE A 23 -9.02 -16.08 7.48
C PHE A 23 -10.37 -16.75 7.75
N THR A 24 -10.45 -17.63 8.73
CA THR A 24 -11.71 -18.22 9.22
C THR A 24 -12.26 -17.50 10.44
N LYS A 25 -11.44 -16.65 11.08
CA LYS A 25 -11.83 -15.79 12.22
C LYS A 25 -11.47 -14.36 11.89
N SER A 26 -12.39 -13.45 12.11
CA SER A 26 -12.16 -12.00 11.99
C SER A 26 -12.01 -11.38 13.38
N LYS A 27 -11.15 -10.37 13.48
CA LYS A 27 -11.13 -9.45 14.64
C LYS A 27 -12.34 -8.50 14.61
N PHE A 28 -13.01 -8.40 13.47
CA PHE A 28 -14.19 -7.58 13.24
C PHE A 28 -15.39 -8.50 13.06
N GLU A 29 -16.33 -8.49 14.00
CA GLU A 29 -17.53 -9.34 13.95
C GLU A 29 -18.40 -9.04 12.72
N ASP A 30 -18.34 -7.81 12.21
CA ASP A 30 -19.13 -7.31 11.08
C ASP A 30 -18.46 -7.48 9.71
N GLN A 31 -17.53 -8.43 9.56
CA GLN A 31 -16.97 -8.72 8.25
C GLN A 31 -18.08 -9.15 7.28
N ALA A 32 -18.46 -8.25 6.37
CA ALA A 32 -19.62 -8.41 5.51
C ALA A 32 -19.43 -9.48 4.43
N LEU A 33 -18.21 -9.66 3.93
CA LEU A 33 -17.90 -10.58 2.83
C LEU A 33 -17.20 -11.82 3.37
N LYS A 34 -17.87 -12.95 3.25
CA LYS A 34 -17.34 -14.27 3.58
C LYS A 34 -17.79 -15.29 2.53
N TRP A 35 -16.97 -16.28 2.31
CA TRP A 35 -17.22 -17.34 1.34
C TRP A 35 -16.92 -18.71 1.94
N ASP A 36 -17.53 -19.73 1.39
CA ASP A 36 -17.18 -21.12 1.69
C ASP A 36 -15.82 -21.47 1.12
N SER A 37 -15.04 -22.25 1.85
CA SER A 37 -13.76 -22.77 1.41
C SER A 37 -13.49 -24.15 2.00
N PRO A 38 -12.49 -24.90 1.49
CA PRO A 38 -12.06 -26.16 2.09
C PRO A 38 -11.58 -26.02 3.54
N TRP A 39 -11.23 -24.81 3.97
CA TRP A 39 -10.75 -24.51 5.33
C TRP A 39 -11.84 -23.94 6.24
N GLY A 40 -13.07 -23.82 5.72
CA GLY A 40 -14.22 -23.25 6.42
C GLY A 40 -14.66 -21.90 5.84
N VAL A 41 -15.78 -21.39 6.34
CA VAL A 41 -16.31 -20.08 5.96
C VAL A 41 -15.34 -19.00 6.41
N GLY A 42 -14.96 -18.12 5.48
CA GLY A 42 -13.98 -17.08 5.77
C GLY A 42 -13.76 -16.10 4.61
N TYR A 43 -12.62 -15.45 4.61
CA TYR A 43 -12.25 -14.45 3.59
C TYR A 43 -10.75 -14.50 3.29
N PRO A 44 -10.33 -14.09 2.09
CA PRO A 44 -8.92 -14.08 1.70
C PRO A 44 -8.10 -13.07 2.49
N GLY A 45 -6.83 -13.34 2.65
CA GLY A 45 -5.86 -12.35 3.10
C GLY A 45 -5.65 -11.26 2.06
N TRP A 46 -5.35 -10.05 2.49
CA TRP A 46 -5.18 -8.90 1.61
C TRP A 46 -4.14 -9.12 0.49
N HIS A 47 -3.04 -9.80 0.79
CA HIS A 47 -1.99 -10.06 -0.20
C HIS A 47 -2.46 -10.94 -1.34
N ILE A 48 -3.25 -11.98 -1.04
CA ILE A 48 -3.74 -12.90 -2.07
C ILE A 48 -4.84 -12.26 -2.93
N GLU A 49 -5.60 -11.31 -2.38
CA GLU A 49 -6.56 -10.52 -3.17
C GLU A 49 -5.85 -9.79 -4.30
N CYS A 50 -4.75 -9.07 -3.99
CA CYS A 50 -3.97 -8.34 -4.98
C CYS A 50 -3.38 -9.25 -6.04
N SER A 51 -2.78 -10.38 -5.65
CA SER A 51 -2.24 -11.36 -6.59
C SER A 51 -3.31 -11.92 -7.51
N CYS A 52 -4.45 -12.36 -6.97
CA CYS A 52 -5.53 -12.97 -7.75
C CYS A 52 -6.19 -11.96 -8.71
N ILE A 53 -6.44 -10.74 -8.24
CA ILE A 53 -7.06 -9.69 -9.07
C ILE A 53 -6.12 -9.30 -10.20
N SER A 54 -4.84 -9.09 -9.90
CA SER A 54 -3.84 -8.73 -10.90
C SER A 54 -3.70 -9.82 -11.96
N MET A 55 -3.56 -11.08 -11.57
CA MET A 55 -3.46 -12.19 -12.53
C MET A 55 -4.72 -12.34 -13.38
N LYS A 56 -5.90 -12.15 -12.79
CA LYS A 56 -7.17 -12.27 -13.51
C LYS A 56 -7.30 -11.28 -14.66
N TYR A 57 -6.84 -10.05 -14.47
CA TYR A 57 -7.06 -8.96 -15.44
C TYR A 57 -5.83 -8.64 -16.29
N LEU A 58 -4.64 -8.89 -15.79
CA LEU A 58 -3.38 -8.52 -16.42
C LEU A 58 -2.52 -9.72 -16.83
N GLY A 59 -2.91 -10.94 -16.44
CA GLY A 59 -2.18 -12.17 -16.76
C GLY A 59 -1.07 -12.48 -15.75
N GLU A 60 -0.27 -13.47 -16.12
CA GLU A 60 0.74 -14.08 -15.24
C GLU A 60 2.08 -13.33 -15.20
N HIS A 61 2.20 -12.29 -16.00
CA HIS A 61 3.38 -11.43 -16.05
C HIS A 61 2.97 -9.97 -15.91
N LEU A 62 3.47 -9.32 -14.88
CA LEU A 62 3.32 -7.89 -14.66
C LEU A 62 4.60 -7.17 -15.04
N ASP A 63 4.50 -6.10 -15.82
CA ASP A 63 5.65 -5.25 -16.09
C ASP A 63 5.98 -4.37 -14.89
N ILE A 64 4.96 -3.71 -14.33
CA ILE A 64 5.13 -2.75 -13.23
C ILE A 64 4.05 -2.97 -12.18
N HIS A 65 4.44 -3.04 -10.90
CA HIS A 65 3.55 -3.04 -9.75
C HIS A 65 3.91 -1.88 -8.81
N CYS A 66 2.91 -1.07 -8.46
CA CYS A 66 3.10 0.14 -7.69
C CYS A 66 2.41 0.06 -6.34
N GLY A 67 3.00 0.71 -5.33
CA GLY A 67 2.40 0.85 -4.01
C GLY A 67 3.06 1.93 -3.17
N GLY A 68 2.55 2.16 -1.98
CA GLY A 68 3.23 2.97 -0.98
C GLY A 68 4.49 2.27 -0.47
N ILE A 69 5.41 3.03 0.11
CA ILE A 69 6.64 2.46 0.69
C ILE A 69 6.35 1.45 1.79
N ASP A 70 5.24 1.59 2.48
CA ASP A 70 4.75 0.67 3.51
C ASP A 70 4.28 -0.67 2.94
N ASN A 71 3.98 -0.74 1.65
CA ASN A 71 3.66 -1.99 0.97
C ASN A 71 4.91 -2.81 0.59
N ALA A 72 6.10 -2.23 0.55
CA ALA A 72 7.32 -2.97 0.21
C ALA A 72 7.49 -4.20 1.11
N PHE A 73 7.18 -4.02 2.41
CA PHE A 73 7.16 -5.09 3.38
C PHE A 73 6.02 -4.84 4.41
N PRO A 74 5.17 -5.85 4.70
CA PRO A 74 5.22 -7.23 4.19
C PRO A 74 4.40 -7.47 2.92
N HIS A 75 3.59 -6.49 2.45
CA HIS A 75 2.54 -6.72 1.44
C HIS A 75 3.10 -7.24 0.11
N HIS A 76 3.92 -6.46 -0.57
CA HIS A 76 4.52 -6.86 -1.85
C HIS A 76 5.47 -8.07 -1.71
N THR A 77 6.19 -8.18 -0.60
CA THR A 77 7.01 -9.37 -0.32
C THR A 77 6.17 -10.64 -0.24
N ASN A 78 4.99 -10.56 0.37
CA ASN A 78 4.07 -11.67 0.45
C ASN A 78 3.38 -11.96 -0.89
N GLU A 79 3.07 -10.93 -1.68
CA GLU A 79 2.58 -11.11 -3.05
C GLU A 79 3.59 -11.84 -3.92
N ILE A 80 4.86 -11.48 -3.86
CA ILE A 80 5.94 -12.19 -4.57
C ILE A 80 5.96 -13.66 -4.14
N ALA A 81 6.01 -13.92 -2.85
CA ALA A 81 6.11 -15.28 -2.33
C ALA A 81 4.94 -16.17 -2.79
N GLN A 82 3.71 -15.70 -2.71
CA GLN A 82 2.53 -16.48 -3.09
C GLN A 82 2.36 -16.60 -4.61
N SER A 83 2.61 -15.51 -5.36
CA SER A 83 2.44 -15.48 -6.81
C SER A 83 3.49 -16.35 -7.51
N GLU A 84 4.74 -16.20 -7.15
CA GLU A 84 5.83 -16.96 -7.78
C GLU A 84 5.80 -18.45 -7.36
N ALA A 85 5.35 -18.76 -6.14
CA ALA A 85 5.12 -20.14 -5.73
C ALA A 85 3.99 -20.81 -6.55
N TYR A 86 2.95 -20.08 -6.91
CA TYR A 86 1.86 -20.57 -7.75
C TYR A 86 2.27 -20.70 -9.21
N LEU A 87 2.93 -19.69 -9.76
CA LEU A 87 3.28 -19.59 -11.18
C LEU A 87 4.51 -20.43 -11.55
N GLY A 88 5.45 -20.63 -10.63
CA GLY A 88 6.73 -21.28 -10.90
C GLY A 88 7.75 -20.39 -11.64
N HIS A 89 7.47 -19.10 -11.79
CA HIS A 89 8.37 -18.13 -12.41
C HIS A 89 8.22 -16.74 -11.77
N PRO A 90 9.17 -15.79 -12.01
CA PRO A 90 9.03 -14.42 -11.55
C PRO A 90 7.77 -13.75 -12.09
N TRP A 91 7.02 -13.10 -11.20
CA TRP A 91 5.72 -12.54 -11.51
C TRP A 91 5.77 -11.10 -12.02
N CYS A 92 6.50 -10.23 -11.31
CA CYS A 92 6.56 -8.81 -11.65
C CYS A 92 8.01 -8.35 -11.87
N LYS A 93 8.21 -7.59 -12.96
CA LYS A 93 9.54 -7.15 -13.36
C LYS A 93 10.03 -5.93 -12.60
N TYR A 94 9.16 -4.94 -12.38
CA TYR A 94 9.51 -3.69 -11.72
C TYR A 94 8.55 -3.37 -10.59
N TRP A 95 9.12 -3.10 -9.40
CA TRP A 95 8.39 -2.69 -8.21
C TRP A 95 8.64 -1.23 -7.92
N VAL A 96 7.59 -0.43 -7.86
CA VAL A 96 7.69 1.02 -7.63
C VAL A 96 7.03 1.35 -6.30
N HIS A 97 7.81 1.96 -5.39
CA HIS A 97 7.32 2.36 -4.09
C HIS A 97 7.38 3.88 -3.94
N ILE A 98 6.24 4.46 -3.56
CA ILE A 98 6.09 5.90 -3.41
C ILE A 98 6.04 6.24 -1.91
N HIS A 99 6.86 7.18 -1.50
CA HIS A 99 6.86 7.67 -0.13
C HIS A 99 5.59 8.46 0.20
N HIS A 100 5.23 8.48 1.48
CA HIS A 100 4.11 9.27 1.96
C HIS A 100 4.34 10.75 1.72
N LEU A 101 3.26 11.44 1.39
CA LEU A 101 3.24 12.88 1.40
C LEU A 101 3.17 13.36 2.85
N ASN A 102 4.16 14.12 3.27
CA ASN A 102 4.25 14.65 4.62
C ASN A 102 3.86 16.12 4.67
N THR A 103 3.24 16.54 5.77
CA THR A 103 3.05 17.93 6.15
C THR A 103 4.10 18.31 7.19
N ASN A 104 4.15 19.59 7.58
CA ASN A 104 5.02 20.05 8.68
C ASN A 104 4.69 19.37 10.02
N SER A 105 3.47 18.86 10.18
CA SER A 105 3.01 18.10 11.35
C SER A 105 3.26 16.57 11.24
N GLY A 106 3.87 16.11 10.15
CA GLY A 106 4.18 14.71 9.89
C GLY A 106 3.30 14.06 8.81
N LYS A 107 3.08 12.75 8.89
CA LYS A 107 2.29 12.00 7.92
C LYS A 107 0.84 12.47 7.92
N MET A 108 0.35 12.88 6.75
CA MET A 108 -1.05 13.21 6.53
C MET A 108 -1.93 11.96 6.68
N SER A 109 -2.96 12.00 7.52
CA SER A 109 -3.84 10.86 7.71
C SER A 109 -5.29 11.29 7.95
N LYS A 110 -6.24 10.48 7.45
CA LYS A 110 -7.69 10.70 7.65
C LYS A 110 -8.08 10.71 9.14
N SER A 111 -7.45 9.87 9.94
CA SER A 111 -7.78 9.72 11.36
C SER A 111 -7.45 10.95 12.21
N LYS A 112 -6.61 11.86 11.72
CA LYS A 112 -6.23 13.11 12.40
C LYS A 112 -7.06 14.32 11.97
N GLY A 113 -8.04 14.16 11.07
CA GLY A 113 -8.86 15.27 10.55
C GLY A 113 -8.15 16.23 9.60
N GLU A 114 -6.85 16.08 9.39
CA GLU A 114 -6.03 16.92 8.50
C GLU A 114 -5.93 16.30 7.11
N PHE A 115 -7.08 16.02 6.48
CA PHE A 115 -7.08 15.42 5.16
C PHE A 115 -7.19 16.51 4.09
N LEU A 116 -6.06 16.83 3.46
CA LEU A 116 -6.02 17.75 2.34
C LEU A 116 -6.45 17.02 1.05
N THR A 117 -7.62 17.38 0.56
CA THR A 117 -8.12 16.90 -0.75
C THR A 117 -7.65 17.85 -1.85
N VAL A 118 -7.69 17.37 -3.10
CA VAL A 118 -7.46 18.25 -4.26
C VAL A 118 -8.49 19.36 -4.29
N SER A 119 -9.76 19.09 -3.99
CA SER A 119 -10.82 20.09 -3.90
C SER A 119 -10.51 21.21 -2.91
N LEU A 120 -9.93 20.88 -1.76
CA LEU A 120 -9.52 21.90 -0.79
C LEU A 120 -8.38 22.78 -1.33
N LEU A 121 -7.49 22.23 -2.18
CA LEU A 121 -6.47 23.05 -2.84
C LEU A 121 -7.09 23.99 -3.86
N GLU A 122 -8.10 23.54 -4.62
CA GLU A 122 -8.84 24.39 -5.56
C GLU A 122 -9.60 25.51 -4.82
N GLU A 123 -10.27 25.21 -3.72
CA GLU A 123 -10.93 26.20 -2.85
C GLU A 123 -9.94 27.26 -2.32
N LYS A 124 -8.68 26.88 -2.11
CA LYS A 124 -7.59 27.79 -1.74
C LYS A 124 -6.96 28.52 -2.92
N GLY A 125 -7.46 28.32 -4.14
CA GLY A 125 -6.99 28.99 -5.35
C GLY A 125 -5.77 28.34 -6.00
N TYR A 126 -5.43 27.11 -5.68
CA TYR A 126 -4.36 26.37 -6.35
C TYR A 126 -4.89 25.58 -7.54
N ASP A 127 -4.21 25.65 -8.68
CA ASP A 127 -4.50 24.79 -9.81
C ASP A 127 -4.06 23.34 -9.51
N PRO A 128 -4.91 22.32 -9.73
CA PRO A 128 -4.56 20.91 -9.57
C PRO A 128 -3.32 20.46 -10.34
N LEU A 129 -3.03 21.09 -11.47
CA LEU A 129 -1.82 20.80 -12.25
C LEU A 129 -0.54 21.24 -11.52
N VAL A 130 -0.59 22.30 -10.73
CA VAL A 130 0.53 22.71 -9.86
C VAL A 130 0.82 21.66 -8.82
N TYR A 131 -0.22 21.07 -8.23
CA TYR A 131 -0.07 19.94 -7.28
C TYR A 131 0.52 18.71 -7.96
N ARG A 132 0.02 18.37 -9.15
CA ARG A 132 0.59 17.26 -9.94
C ARG A 132 2.06 17.48 -10.26
N PHE A 133 2.42 18.68 -10.69
CA PHE A 133 3.81 19.06 -10.99
C PHE A 133 4.70 18.93 -9.74
N PHE A 134 4.24 19.41 -8.60
CA PHE A 134 4.92 19.25 -7.32
C PHE A 134 5.20 17.76 -7.00
N CYS A 135 4.20 16.88 -7.14
CA CYS A 135 4.38 15.46 -6.91
C CYS A 135 5.40 14.82 -7.89
N LEU A 136 5.43 15.25 -9.13
CA LEU A 136 6.35 14.73 -10.15
C LEU A 136 7.80 15.19 -9.96
N GLN A 137 8.01 16.32 -9.30
CA GLN A 137 9.36 16.82 -8.99
C GLN A 137 10.00 16.12 -7.80
N SER A 138 9.20 15.49 -6.95
CA SER A 138 9.69 14.76 -5.78
C SER A 138 10.35 13.45 -6.19
N THR A 139 11.66 13.35 -5.99
CA THR A 139 12.36 12.07 -6.17
C THR A 139 12.07 11.15 -4.98
N THR A 140 12.29 9.85 -5.17
CA THR A 140 12.15 8.82 -4.12
C THR A 140 12.96 9.10 -2.85
N ALA A 141 13.93 10.01 -2.92
CA ALA A 141 14.81 10.39 -1.80
C ALA A 141 14.31 11.62 -1.00
N ARG A 142 13.27 12.32 -1.45
CA ARG A 142 12.75 13.51 -0.75
C ARG A 142 11.24 13.37 -0.53
N ALA A 143 10.85 13.18 0.71
CA ALA A 143 9.47 13.39 1.13
C ALA A 143 9.11 14.86 0.90
N GLY A 144 8.17 15.13 0.00
CA GLY A 144 7.71 16.49 -0.27
C GLY A 144 6.96 17.05 0.94
N VAL A 145 7.20 18.30 1.28
CA VAL A 145 6.41 19.05 2.26
C VAL A 145 5.40 19.88 1.49
N LEU A 146 4.12 19.62 1.67
CA LEU A 146 3.04 20.45 1.17
C LEU A 146 2.75 21.57 2.17
N LEU A 147 2.70 22.78 1.63
CA LEU A 147 2.13 23.98 2.19
C LEU A 147 2.98 24.74 3.23
N GLY A 148 3.68 25.76 2.74
CA GLY A 148 3.88 26.99 3.46
C GLY A 148 2.58 27.79 3.53
N GLU A 149 2.36 28.57 4.57
CA GLU A 149 1.19 29.43 4.72
C GLU A 149 1.03 30.39 3.52
N PRO A 150 -0.23 30.72 3.12
CA PRO A 150 -0.46 31.70 2.06
C PRO A 150 0.04 33.08 2.52
N GLY A 151 1.21 33.46 2.05
CA GLY A 151 1.85 34.75 2.41
C GLY A 151 3.36 34.73 2.27
N GLN A 152 4.00 33.60 2.31
CA GLN A 152 5.42 33.50 1.98
C GLN A 152 5.62 33.17 0.51
N ARG A 153 5.60 34.21 -0.32
CA ARG A 153 6.24 34.13 -1.63
C ARG A 153 7.70 33.84 -1.41
N GLN A 154 8.11 32.64 -1.72
CA GLN A 154 9.50 32.43 -2.01
C GLN A 154 9.63 31.67 -3.28
N GLY A 155 9.98 32.47 -4.29
CA GLY A 155 10.61 31.97 -5.47
C GLY A 155 11.89 31.22 -5.09
N ARG A 156 11.88 29.98 -5.50
CA ARG A 156 13.03 29.29 -6.09
C ARG A 156 12.46 28.09 -6.82
N LEU A 157 12.29 28.30 -8.09
CA LEU A 157 12.33 27.24 -9.08
C LEU A 157 13.76 26.72 -9.21
#